data_0768c3f3cf9d9d325f76ad9e7239c118
#
_entry.id   0768c3f3cf9d9d325f76ad9e7239c118
#
_cell.length_a   1.000
_cell.length_b   1.000
_cell.length_c   1.000
_cell.angle_alpha   90.00
_cell.angle_beta   90.00
_cell.angle_gamma   90.00
#
_symmetry.space_group_name_H-M   'P 1'
#
loop_
_entity.id
_entity.type
_entity.pdbx_description
1 polymer ?
#
loop_
_entity_poly.entity_id
_entity_poly.type
_entity_poly.pdbx_seq_one_letter_code
_entity_poly.pdbx_strand_id
1 'polypeptide(L)'
;MTDEKKASQRDGEGMSRRHFIATTAAAAAAFTIVPRHVLGGPGYTPPSENINLAIIGVGGQGTHDMRQLMTSEGTRVVAVADPVRRADYSKVYFGGFKGRDPAKELVEEHYADQLKSGSYKGCATYEDFREMLVQEKDIDAVVVATTDSVHAVATMATIKAGKHVYTEKPMTHHTGPEVPPAAPVEG
;
A
#
# COMPACT_ATOMS: atom_id res chain seq x y z
N MET A 1 81.59 -22.03 13.26
CA MET A 1 80.53 -22.41 12.33
C MET A 1 79.34 -21.56 12.71
N THR A 2 79.10 -20.55 11.93
CA THR A 2 78.23 -19.42 12.12
C THR A 2 76.89 -19.70 11.43
N ASP A 3 75.79 -19.64 12.20
CA ASP A 3 74.45 -19.64 11.63
C ASP A 3 73.87 -18.24 11.74
N GLU A 4 73.71 -17.59 10.58
CA GLU A 4 73.08 -16.30 10.42
C GLU A 4 71.58 -16.40 10.49
N LYS A 5 71.02 -15.68 11.43
CA LYS A 5 69.60 -15.54 11.67
C LYS A 5 69.05 -14.43 10.73
N LYS A 6 68.42 -14.84 9.64
CA LYS A 6 67.76 -13.97 8.68
C LYS A 6 66.48 -13.42 9.25
N ALA A 7 66.47 -12.13 9.62
CA ALA A 7 65.32 -11.40 10.06
C ALA A 7 64.42 -11.13 8.87
N SER A 8 63.14 -11.61 8.91
CA SER A 8 62.11 -11.28 7.93
C SER A 8 61.56 -9.87 8.22
N GLN A 9 61.90 -8.96 7.36
CA GLN A 9 61.25 -7.64 7.27
C GLN A 9 59.80 -7.83 6.75
N ARG A 10 58.83 -7.52 7.57
CA ARG A 10 57.41 -7.36 7.12
C ARG A 10 57.26 -5.93 6.63
N ASP A 11 57.24 -5.77 5.31
CA ASP A 11 56.89 -4.53 4.68
C ASP A 11 55.40 -4.24 4.93
N GLY A 12 55.15 -3.27 5.81
CA GLY A 12 53.82 -2.67 5.97
C GLY A 12 53.46 -1.89 4.71
N GLU A 13 52.70 -2.47 3.82
CA GLU A 13 52.08 -1.75 2.70
C GLU A 13 51.11 -0.71 3.24
N GLY A 14 51.64 0.48 3.47
CA GLY A 14 50.82 1.67 3.75
C GLY A 14 49.97 1.99 2.52
N MET A 15 48.65 1.98 2.72
CA MET A 15 47.70 2.32 1.68
C MET A 15 48.04 3.71 1.07
N SER A 16 48.30 3.74 -0.22
CA SER A 16 48.70 4.99 -0.87
C SER A 16 47.55 6.02 -0.84
N ARG A 17 47.88 7.32 -0.76
CA ARG A 17 46.86 8.40 -0.74
C ARG A 17 45.89 8.32 -1.95
N ARG A 18 46.40 7.88 -3.10
CA ARG A 18 45.58 7.65 -4.31
C ARG A 18 44.59 6.49 -4.13
N HIS A 19 45.02 5.42 -3.49
CA HIS A 19 44.15 4.26 -3.25
C HIS A 19 43.06 4.58 -2.21
N PHE A 20 43.41 5.36 -1.17
CA PHE A 20 42.46 5.87 -0.18
C PHE A 20 41.39 6.79 -0.81
N ILE A 21 41.83 7.72 -1.70
CA ILE A 21 40.88 8.63 -2.39
C ILE A 21 40.01 7.86 -3.36
N ALA A 22 40.53 6.87 -4.10
CA ALA A 22 39.74 6.04 -5.00
C ALA A 22 38.70 5.16 -4.27
N THR A 23 39.08 4.55 -3.14
CA THR A 23 38.14 3.75 -2.31
C THR A 23 37.10 4.62 -1.61
N THR A 24 37.46 5.82 -1.18
CA THR A 24 36.47 6.76 -0.56
C THR A 24 35.50 7.31 -1.59
N ALA A 25 35.94 7.59 -2.82
CA ALA A 25 35.08 8.02 -3.92
C ALA A 25 34.12 6.90 -4.36
N ALA A 26 34.55 5.64 -4.39
CA ALA A 26 33.70 4.50 -4.68
C ALA A 26 32.67 4.24 -3.55
N ALA A 27 33.06 4.45 -2.30
CA ALA A 27 32.12 4.36 -1.16
C ALA A 27 31.10 5.51 -1.16
N ALA A 28 31.50 6.73 -1.56
CA ALA A 28 30.59 7.87 -1.66
C ALA A 28 29.51 7.67 -2.75
N ALA A 29 29.81 6.90 -3.83
CA ALA A 29 28.84 6.55 -4.86
C ALA A 29 27.76 5.54 -4.39
N ALA A 30 27.96 4.90 -3.25
CA ALA A 30 27.01 3.95 -2.66
C ALA A 30 25.99 4.63 -1.71
N PHE A 31 26.13 5.94 -1.44
CA PHE A 31 25.13 6.67 -0.67
C PHE A 31 23.93 6.99 -1.56
N THR A 32 22.87 6.22 -1.41
CA THR A 32 21.56 6.61 -1.97
C THR A 32 21.10 7.86 -1.24
N ILE A 33 21.01 8.98 -1.94
CA ILE A 33 20.39 10.20 -1.42
C ILE A 33 18.89 9.90 -1.33
N VAL A 34 18.44 9.51 -0.15
CA VAL A 34 17.01 9.33 0.12
C VAL A 34 16.37 10.73 0.19
N PRO A 35 15.43 11.05 -0.68
CA PRO A 35 14.75 12.35 -0.66
C PRO A 35 14.11 12.59 0.70
N ARG A 36 14.08 13.84 1.18
CA ARG A 36 13.63 14.21 2.51
C ARG A 36 12.18 13.81 2.81
N HIS A 37 11.34 13.73 1.79
CA HIS A 37 9.97 13.27 1.90
C HIS A 37 9.83 11.76 2.19
N VAL A 38 10.89 10.98 2.03
CA VAL A 38 10.93 9.55 2.39
C VAL A 38 11.39 9.35 3.83
N LEU A 39 12.15 10.30 4.38
CA LEU A 39 12.70 10.21 5.74
C LEU A 39 11.81 10.85 6.82
N GLY A 40 10.72 11.50 6.43
CA GLY A 40 9.90 12.29 7.34
C GLY A 40 10.61 13.59 7.78
N GLY A 41 9.91 14.41 8.54
CA GLY A 41 10.42 15.68 9.06
C GLY A 41 9.27 16.67 9.27
N PRO A 42 9.50 17.90 9.73
CA PRO A 42 8.43 18.87 9.92
C PRO A 42 7.59 19.05 8.65
N GLY A 43 6.32 18.62 8.69
CA GLY A 43 5.37 18.66 7.58
C GLY A 43 5.41 17.46 6.63
N TYR A 44 6.13 16.36 6.97
CA TYR A 44 6.13 15.12 6.16
C TYR A 44 6.07 13.90 7.06
N THR A 45 4.99 13.12 6.92
CA THR A 45 4.89 11.78 7.51
C THR A 45 5.63 10.79 6.61
N PRO A 46 6.62 10.03 7.12
CA PRO A 46 7.28 9.01 6.32
C PRO A 46 6.27 7.97 5.83
N PRO A 47 6.47 7.37 4.65
CA PRO A 47 5.59 6.32 4.14
C PRO A 47 5.38 5.15 5.12
N SER A 48 6.39 4.85 5.94
CA SER A 48 6.35 3.80 6.98
C SER A 48 5.49 4.15 8.20
N GLU A 49 5.11 5.40 8.37
CA GLU A 49 4.23 5.87 9.45
C GLU A 49 2.77 6.05 8.99
N ASN A 50 2.50 5.88 7.70
CA ASN A 50 1.15 5.91 7.17
C ASN A 50 0.50 4.54 7.29
N ILE A 51 -0.78 4.54 7.66
CA ILE A 51 -1.65 3.36 7.58
C ILE A 51 -2.11 3.22 6.13
N ASN A 52 -1.69 2.17 5.47
CA ASN A 52 -2.11 1.87 4.11
C ASN A 52 -3.49 1.23 4.11
N LEU A 53 -4.43 1.91 3.50
CA LEU A 53 -5.84 1.51 3.43
C LEU A 53 -6.19 0.93 2.06
N ALA A 54 -7.02 -0.10 2.06
CA ALA A 54 -7.73 -0.55 0.86
C ALA A 54 -9.24 -0.45 1.07
N ILE A 55 -9.97 -0.21 -0.03
CA ILE A 55 -11.43 -0.11 0.00
C ILE A 55 -12.02 -1.22 -0.87
N ILE A 56 -12.91 -2.02 -0.29
CA ILE A 56 -13.68 -3.06 -1.01
C ILE A 56 -15.11 -2.54 -1.18
N GLY A 57 -15.50 -2.29 -2.42
CA GLY A 57 -16.76 -1.67 -2.79
C GLY A 57 -16.65 -0.15 -2.83
N VAL A 58 -16.51 0.41 -4.01
CA VAL A 58 -16.40 1.87 -4.25
C VAL A 58 -17.56 2.40 -5.10
N GLY A 59 -18.73 1.75 -4.96
CA GLY A 59 -19.95 2.19 -5.63
C GLY A 59 -20.51 3.48 -5.05
N GLY A 60 -20.94 3.48 -3.80
CA GLY A 60 -21.60 4.63 -3.18
C GLY A 60 -20.97 5.02 -1.86
N GLN A 61 -21.37 4.30 -0.80
CA GLN A 61 -20.88 4.53 0.56
C GLN A 61 -19.36 4.42 0.63
N GLY A 62 -18.75 3.38 0.03
CA GLY A 62 -17.30 3.21 0.07
C GLY A 62 -16.53 4.35 -0.59
N THR A 63 -17.07 4.98 -1.65
CA THR A 63 -16.47 6.22 -2.19
C THR A 63 -16.58 7.39 -1.19
N HIS A 64 -17.67 7.49 -0.45
CA HIS A 64 -17.84 8.49 0.59
C HIS A 64 -16.83 8.29 1.72
N ASP A 65 -16.74 7.08 2.25
CA ASP A 65 -15.82 6.71 3.33
C ASP A 65 -14.36 6.93 2.92
N MET A 66 -14.03 6.51 1.69
CA MET A 66 -12.71 6.73 1.11
C MET A 66 -12.32 8.21 1.10
N ARG A 67 -13.24 9.10 0.69
CA ARG A 67 -13.00 10.55 0.71
C ARG A 67 -12.71 11.07 2.11
N GLN A 68 -13.47 10.62 3.11
CA GLN A 68 -13.26 11.02 4.51
C GLN A 68 -11.89 10.54 5.01
N LEU A 69 -11.55 9.28 4.74
CA LEU A 69 -10.28 8.70 5.17
C LEU A 69 -9.06 9.36 4.53
N MET A 70 -9.16 9.78 3.25
CA MET A 70 -8.08 10.50 2.58
C MET A 70 -7.77 11.86 3.21
N THR A 71 -8.72 12.48 3.94
CA THR A 71 -8.47 13.74 4.64
C THR A 71 -7.79 13.56 6.00
N SER A 72 -7.69 12.33 6.48
CA SER A 72 -7.06 12.03 7.78
C SER A 72 -5.55 11.95 7.65
N GLU A 73 -4.84 12.66 8.54
CA GLU A 73 -3.39 12.58 8.60
C GLU A 73 -2.94 11.15 8.97
N GLY A 74 -1.87 10.69 8.37
CA GLY A 74 -1.30 9.35 8.64
C GLY A 74 -2.07 8.20 7.98
N THR A 75 -3.00 8.46 7.05
CA THR A 75 -3.66 7.43 6.24
C THR A 75 -3.35 7.59 4.76
N ARG A 76 -3.30 6.48 4.04
CA ARG A 76 -3.11 6.46 2.60
C ARG A 76 -3.94 5.36 1.95
N VAL A 77 -4.79 5.72 1.00
CA VAL A 77 -5.49 4.74 0.16
C VAL A 77 -4.54 4.24 -0.93
N VAL A 78 -4.21 2.96 -0.90
CA VAL A 78 -3.24 2.33 -1.82
C VAL A 78 -3.89 1.39 -2.82
N ALA A 79 -5.09 0.88 -2.53
CA ALA A 79 -5.82 -0.02 -3.42
C ALA A 79 -7.32 0.10 -3.28
N VAL A 80 -8.04 -0.20 -4.35
CA VAL A 80 -9.50 -0.31 -4.36
C VAL A 80 -9.92 -1.58 -5.12
N ALA A 81 -10.96 -2.25 -4.63
CA ALA A 81 -11.55 -3.41 -5.30
C ALA A 81 -13.05 -3.20 -5.51
N ASP A 82 -13.49 -3.34 -6.75
CA ASP A 82 -14.91 -3.29 -7.14
C ASP A 82 -15.10 -4.05 -8.46
N PRO A 83 -16.10 -4.94 -8.59
CA PRO A 83 -16.39 -5.63 -9.85
C PRO A 83 -16.79 -4.64 -10.95
N VAL A 84 -17.36 -3.50 -10.58
CA VAL A 84 -17.76 -2.46 -11.53
C VAL A 84 -16.56 -1.60 -11.88
N ARG A 85 -16.20 -1.57 -13.16
CA ARG A 85 -15.12 -0.72 -13.64
C ARG A 85 -15.52 0.76 -13.61
N ARG A 86 -16.64 1.11 -14.25
CA ARG A 86 -17.24 2.45 -14.29
C ARG A 86 -18.71 2.32 -14.61
N ALA A 87 -19.59 2.94 -13.82
CA ALA A 87 -21.01 3.02 -14.09
C ALA A 87 -21.57 4.40 -13.73
N ASP A 88 -22.63 4.79 -14.40
CA ASP A 88 -23.34 6.06 -14.15
C ASP A 88 -24.41 5.85 -13.06
N TYR A 89 -24.17 6.45 -11.91
CA TYR A 89 -25.06 6.46 -10.75
C TYR A 89 -25.84 7.78 -10.62
N SER A 90 -25.91 8.60 -11.69
CA SER A 90 -26.57 9.92 -11.64
C SER A 90 -28.05 9.85 -11.23
N LYS A 91 -28.69 8.70 -11.43
CA LYS A 91 -30.11 8.47 -11.07
C LYS A 91 -30.31 7.82 -9.70
N VAL A 92 -29.24 7.58 -8.95
CA VAL A 92 -29.30 6.97 -7.61
C VAL A 92 -28.72 7.91 -6.55
N TYR A 93 -28.96 7.61 -5.28
CA TYR A 93 -28.69 8.49 -4.14
C TYR A 93 -27.28 9.11 -4.12
N PHE A 94 -26.27 8.35 -4.49
CA PHE A 94 -24.87 8.83 -4.45
C PHE A 94 -24.43 9.59 -5.69
N GLY A 95 -25.17 9.57 -6.78
CA GLY A 95 -24.92 10.30 -8.02
C GLY A 95 -23.56 10.09 -8.67
N GLY A 96 -23.43 10.54 -9.92
CA GLY A 96 -22.17 10.58 -10.67
C GLY A 96 -21.63 9.21 -11.09
N PHE A 97 -20.42 9.19 -11.63
CA PHE A 97 -19.74 7.96 -12.03
C PHE A 97 -19.09 7.28 -10.83
N LYS A 98 -19.25 5.97 -10.72
CA LYS A 98 -18.74 5.10 -9.64
C LYS A 98 -18.04 3.87 -10.20
N GLY A 99 -17.35 3.16 -9.33
CA GLY A 99 -16.56 1.98 -9.65
C GLY A 99 -15.07 2.20 -9.49
N ARG A 100 -14.27 1.18 -9.78
CA ARG A 100 -12.82 1.19 -9.49
C ARG A 100 -12.02 2.25 -10.25
N ASP A 101 -12.38 2.57 -11.51
CA ASP A 101 -11.67 3.61 -12.27
C ASP A 101 -11.93 5.02 -11.70
N PRO A 102 -13.18 5.47 -11.47
CA PRO A 102 -13.44 6.76 -10.81
C PRO A 102 -12.84 6.85 -9.41
N ALA A 103 -12.84 5.76 -8.65
CA ALA A 103 -12.23 5.74 -7.33
C ALA A 103 -10.71 5.94 -7.41
N LYS A 104 -10.04 5.25 -8.33
CA LYS A 104 -8.61 5.44 -8.60
C LYS A 104 -8.29 6.89 -9.00
N GLU A 105 -9.04 7.43 -9.97
CA GLU A 105 -8.88 8.81 -10.45
C GLU A 105 -8.93 9.79 -9.26
N LEU A 106 -9.90 9.62 -8.38
CA LEU A 106 -10.11 10.45 -7.21
C LEU A 106 -8.96 10.35 -6.19
N VAL A 107 -8.44 9.15 -5.93
CA VAL A 107 -7.29 8.93 -5.05
C VAL A 107 -6.04 9.57 -5.63
N GLU A 108 -5.79 9.34 -6.92
CA GLU A 108 -4.59 9.85 -7.59
C GLU A 108 -4.61 11.38 -7.69
N GLU A 109 -5.76 12.00 -7.96
CA GLU A 109 -5.94 13.46 -7.96
C GLU A 109 -5.68 14.05 -6.57
N HIS A 110 -6.30 13.49 -5.52
CA HIS A 110 -6.15 13.97 -4.15
C HIS A 110 -4.69 13.99 -3.69
N TYR A 111 -3.94 12.92 -3.93
CA TYR A 111 -2.54 12.87 -3.52
C TYR A 111 -1.60 13.61 -4.48
N ALA A 112 -1.96 13.76 -5.77
CA ALA A 112 -1.20 14.58 -6.71
C ALA A 112 -1.18 16.06 -6.28
N ASP A 113 -2.31 16.58 -5.79
CA ASP A 113 -2.43 17.95 -5.28
C ASP A 113 -1.54 18.20 -4.06
N GLN A 114 -1.28 17.17 -3.25
CA GLN A 114 -0.41 17.25 -2.08
C GLN A 114 1.08 17.16 -2.44
N LEU A 115 1.42 16.60 -3.60
CA LEU A 115 2.80 16.41 -4.04
C LEU A 115 3.27 17.58 -4.88
N LYS A 116 4.48 18.07 -4.61
CA LYS A 116 5.14 19.11 -5.43
C LYS A 116 5.34 18.68 -6.89
N SER A 117 5.33 17.38 -7.17
CA SER A 117 5.43 16.82 -8.51
C SER A 117 4.15 16.98 -9.33
N GLY A 118 2.99 17.25 -8.68
CA GLY A 118 1.69 17.35 -9.33
C GLY A 118 1.20 16.05 -9.97
N SER A 119 1.80 14.91 -9.62
CA SER A 119 1.35 13.59 -10.11
C SER A 119 1.54 12.51 -9.05
N TYR A 120 0.55 11.65 -8.92
CA TYR A 120 0.57 10.45 -8.09
C TYR A 120 -0.09 9.30 -8.86
N LYS A 121 0.51 8.13 -8.86
CA LYS A 121 0.00 6.93 -9.52
C LYS A 121 0.23 5.69 -8.63
N GLY A 122 -0.28 5.75 -7.43
CA GLY A 122 -0.03 4.74 -6.40
C GLY A 122 -1.28 4.01 -5.93
N CYS A 123 -2.43 4.14 -6.61
CA CYS A 123 -3.65 3.41 -6.29
C CYS A 123 -3.82 2.23 -7.24
N ALA A 124 -3.68 1.01 -6.72
CA ALA A 124 -3.96 -0.23 -7.46
C ALA A 124 -5.47 -0.48 -7.56
N THR A 125 -5.92 -1.13 -8.64
CA THR A 125 -7.34 -1.44 -8.85
C THR A 125 -7.54 -2.92 -9.13
N TYR A 126 -8.55 -3.51 -8.50
CA TYR A 126 -8.89 -4.92 -8.61
C TYR A 126 -10.36 -5.11 -8.91
N GLU A 127 -10.67 -6.11 -9.69
CA GLU A 127 -12.05 -6.57 -9.90
C GLU A 127 -12.50 -7.47 -8.75
N ASP A 128 -11.61 -8.36 -8.32
CA ASP A 128 -11.82 -9.26 -7.18
C ASP A 128 -10.95 -8.82 -5.99
N PHE A 129 -11.59 -8.56 -4.85
CA PHE A 129 -10.90 -8.20 -3.61
C PHE A 129 -9.98 -9.30 -3.08
N ARG A 130 -10.20 -10.56 -3.47
CA ARG A 130 -9.33 -11.67 -3.06
C ARG A 130 -7.95 -11.55 -3.71
N GLU A 131 -7.92 -11.15 -4.98
CA GLU A 131 -6.66 -10.86 -5.68
C GLU A 131 -5.93 -9.69 -5.01
N MET A 132 -6.65 -8.61 -4.69
CA MET A 132 -6.10 -7.47 -3.97
C MET A 132 -5.44 -7.90 -2.66
N LEU A 133 -6.13 -8.68 -1.83
CA LEU A 133 -5.61 -9.16 -0.54
C LEU A 133 -4.38 -10.08 -0.68
N VAL A 134 -4.25 -10.77 -1.81
CA VAL A 134 -3.09 -11.61 -2.10
C VAL A 134 -1.92 -10.82 -2.65
N GLN A 135 -2.16 -9.82 -3.50
CA GLN A 135 -1.11 -9.09 -4.21
C GLN A 135 -0.56 -7.92 -3.39
N GLU A 136 -1.42 -7.17 -2.71
CA GLU A 136 -1.05 -5.98 -1.94
C GLU A 136 -0.67 -6.34 -0.50
N LYS A 137 0.61 -6.65 -0.29
CA LYS A 137 1.11 -7.09 1.03
C LYS A 137 1.17 -5.95 2.05
N ASP A 138 1.34 -4.73 1.58
CA ASP A 138 1.56 -3.54 2.40
C ASP A 138 0.25 -2.88 2.89
N ILE A 139 -0.92 -3.47 2.62
CA ILE A 139 -2.18 -3.03 3.21
C ILE A 139 -2.16 -3.32 4.70
N ASP A 140 -2.48 -2.32 5.53
CA ASP A 140 -2.64 -2.46 6.98
C ASP A 140 -4.10 -2.69 7.35
N ALA A 141 -5.01 -1.94 6.74
CA ALA A 141 -6.44 -2.02 7.04
C ALA A 141 -7.30 -1.93 5.78
N VAL A 142 -8.49 -2.53 5.84
CA VAL A 142 -9.46 -2.58 4.75
C VAL A 142 -10.80 -2.05 5.22
N VAL A 143 -11.39 -1.19 4.41
CA VAL A 143 -12.79 -0.76 4.56
C VAL A 143 -13.66 -1.61 3.63
N VAL A 144 -14.67 -2.25 4.18
CA VAL A 144 -15.65 -3.06 3.43
C VAL A 144 -16.97 -2.30 3.36
N ALA A 145 -17.31 -1.84 2.17
CA ALA A 145 -18.53 -1.07 1.88
C ALA A 145 -19.23 -1.57 0.60
N THR A 146 -19.36 -2.88 0.51
CA THR A 146 -20.01 -3.59 -0.60
C THR A 146 -21.53 -3.58 -0.45
N THR A 147 -22.22 -4.43 -1.19
CA THR A 147 -23.62 -4.77 -0.92
C THR A 147 -23.71 -5.69 0.30
N ASP A 148 -24.85 -5.66 0.99
CA ASP A 148 -25.11 -6.38 2.24
C ASP A 148 -24.75 -7.87 2.17
N SER A 149 -25.03 -8.50 1.03
CA SER A 149 -24.78 -9.93 0.81
C SER A 149 -23.29 -10.30 0.76
N VAL A 150 -22.40 -9.34 0.55
CA VAL A 150 -20.96 -9.56 0.39
C VAL A 150 -20.17 -9.11 1.62
N HIS A 151 -20.75 -8.30 2.51
CA HIS A 151 -20.06 -7.77 3.71
C HIS A 151 -19.36 -8.85 4.51
N ALA A 152 -20.09 -9.89 4.92
CA ALA A 152 -19.53 -10.96 5.75
C ALA A 152 -18.38 -11.70 5.06
N VAL A 153 -18.52 -11.99 3.76
CA VAL A 153 -17.51 -12.72 2.99
C VAL A 153 -16.24 -11.90 2.85
N ALA A 154 -16.36 -10.61 2.49
CA ALA A 154 -15.22 -9.72 2.32
C ALA A 154 -14.53 -9.45 3.67
N THR A 155 -15.30 -9.22 4.74
CA THR A 155 -14.78 -9.03 6.10
C THR A 155 -13.98 -10.25 6.56
N MET A 156 -14.55 -11.46 6.41
CA MET A 156 -13.86 -12.69 6.81
C MET A 156 -12.61 -12.97 5.99
N ALA A 157 -12.61 -12.65 4.69
CA ALA A 157 -11.42 -12.77 3.86
C ALA A 157 -10.33 -11.82 4.31
N THR A 158 -10.67 -10.58 4.65
CA THR A 158 -9.75 -9.56 5.18
C THR A 158 -9.12 -10.01 6.50
N ILE A 159 -9.94 -10.50 7.44
CA ILE A 159 -9.44 -11.02 8.73
C ILE A 159 -8.49 -12.20 8.51
N LYS A 160 -8.85 -13.14 7.63
CA LYS A 160 -7.99 -14.30 7.30
C LYS A 160 -6.68 -13.90 6.63
N ALA A 161 -6.66 -12.77 5.92
CA ALA A 161 -5.43 -12.19 5.36
C ALA A 161 -4.57 -11.46 6.41
N GLY A 162 -5.00 -11.44 7.69
CA GLY A 162 -4.28 -10.80 8.79
C GLY A 162 -4.33 -9.28 8.77
N LYS A 163 -5.32 -8.67 8.09
CA LYS A 163 -5.48 -7.23 8.00
C LYS A 163 -6.54 -6.73 8.97
N HIS A 164 -6.37 -5.50 9.44
CA HIS A 164 -7.45 -4.83 10.16
C HIS A 164 -8.64 -4.58 9.23
N VAL A 165 -9.85 -4.57 9.77
CA VAL A 165 -11.05 -4.34 8.96
C VAL A 165 -12.03 -3.42 9.66
N TYR A 166 -12.53 -2.45 8.90
CA TYR A 166 -13.76 -1.72 9.20
C TYR A 166 -14.81 -2.18 8.19
N THR A 167 -15.98 -2.60 8.67
CA THR A 167 -17.07 -3.00 7.77
C THR A 167 -18.29 -2.11 7.99
N GLU A 168 -18.88 -1.67 6.88
CA GLU A 168 -20.13 -0.93 6.90
C GLU A 168 -21.30 -1.81 7.36
N LYS A 169 -22.34 -1.16 7.82
CA LYS A 169 -23.58 -1.82 8.23
C LYS A 169 -24.44 -2.19 7.01
N PRO A 170 -25.22 -3.28 7.05
CA PRO A 170 -25.22 -4.33 8.06
C PRO A 170 -24.03 -5.27 7.91
N MET A 171 -23.52 -5.79 9.01
CA MET A 171 -22.38 -6.73 8.96
C MET A 171 -22.69 -8.00 8.19
N THR A 172 -23.94 -8.44 8.20
CA THR A 172 -24.39 -9.66 7.53
C THR A 172 -25.83 -9.50 7.10
N HIS A 173 -26.19 -10.10 5.98
CA HIS A 173 -27.55 -10.13 5.47
C HIS A 173 -28.46 -11.10 6.26
N HIS A 174 -27.88 -12.13 6.87
CA HIS A 174 -28.59 -13.13 7.67
C HIS A 174 -27.90 -13.33 9.03
N THR A 175 -28.70 -13.37 10.08
CA THR A 175 -28.24 -13.63 11.46
C THR A 175 -28.39 -15.11 11.86
N GLY A 176 -28.72 -15.98 10.94
CA GLY A 176 -28.91 -17.41 11.19
C GLY A 176 -27.62 -18.22 11.15
N PRO A 177 -27.56 -19.37 11.86
CA PRO A 177 -26.38 -20.23 11.88
C PRO A 177 -26.08 -20.97 10.58
N GLU A 178 -26.86 -20.78 9.54
CA GLU A 178 -26.79 -21.53 8.29
C GLU A 178 -26.56 -20.65 7.07
N VAL A 179 -25.31 -20.24 6.88
CA VAL A 179 -24.79 -20.14 5.51
C VAL A 179 -23.96 -21.40 5.29
N PRO A 180 -24.47 -22.42 4.59
CA PRO A 180 -23.63 -23.55 4.22
C PRO A 180 -22.43 -23.03 3.45
N PRO A 181 -21.22 -23.58 3.66
CA PRO A 181 -20.07 -23.21 2.88
C PRO A 181 -20.44 -23.42 1.39
N ALA A 182 -20.18 -22.42 0.57
CA ALA A 182 -20.35 -22.58 -0.87
C ALA A 182 -19.64 -23.87 -1.31
N ALA A 183 -20.38 -24.75 -1.96
CA ALA A 183 -19.81 -25.99 -2.49
C ALA A 183 -18.58 -25.66 -3.33
N PRO A 184 -17.51 -26.45 -3.25
CA PRO A 184 -16.34 -26.25 -4.11
C PRO A 184 -16.81 -26.29 -5.57
N VAL A 185 -16.44 -25.27 -6.34
CA VAL A 185 -16.66 -25.27 -7.79
C VAL A 185 -15.69 -26.32 -8.33
N GLU A 186 -16.22 -27.51 -8.65
CA GLU A 186 -15.48 -28.50 -9.41
C GLU A 186 -15.27 -27.92 -10.82
N GLY A 187 -13.99 -27.63 -11.14
CA GLY A 187 -13.52 -27.19 -12.46
C GLY A 187 -13.03 -28.36 -13.28
#